data_33fb11cd8385854d48e599969077cab7
#
_entry.id   33fb11cd8385854d48e599969077cab7
#
_cell.length_a   1.000
_cell.length_b   1.000
_cell.length_c   1.000
_cell.angle_alpha   90.00
_cell.angle_beta   90.00
_cell.angle_gamma   90.00
#
_symmetry.space_group_name_H-M   'P 1'
#
loop_
_entity.id
_entity.type
_entity.pdbx_description
1 polymer ?
#
loop_
_entity_poly.entity_id
_entity_poly.type
_entity_poly.pdbx_seq_one_letter_code
_entity_poly.pdbx_strand_id
1 'polypeptide(L)'
;MVISIKDLRKLSVVSIISFCAVLVSTLFVNFYLDLQSIEVETLSLPAKAYYDAQVLIAKFVSLVSGGVLSLLAVLLLFFYIKQFIDDHKEELGILKALGYQNVELAKHFWIFSCSVFLGALLGFASSFFFMKDFYDLRNQKDLLPNIEIHFHWLLFLAMVILPTLVFALLGISYALVKLKQPSLYLLKRLELAQVKQKHRTTKANKPFLKELGAVHFYKKKLLIFFVVFAAFSFAAMMQLSLGMKDFIDGTIQVMMMGIGLLLSLSILLLCLGTVAQENKASLAFMKAFGYSKKECSLVIFARYRVVAYLGFVLGTVYQYALMKILLKVIVKNVQG
;
A
#
# COMPACT_ATOMS: atom_id res chain seq x y z
N MET A 1 -28.80 -6.00 2.05
CA MET A 1 -27.49 -5.55 1.54
C MET A 1 -26.49 -5.71 2.69
N VAL A 2 -25.56 -6.65 2.59
CA VAL A 2 -24.63 -7.01 3.69
C VAL A 2 -23.55 -5.95 3.91
N ILE A 3 -23.27 -5.14 2.90
CA ILE A 3 -22.20 -4.12 2.94
C ILE A 3 -22.80 -2.77 3.36
N SER A 4 -22.36 -2.25 4.50
CA SER A 4 -22.77 -0.96 5.04
C SER A 4 -21.79 0.16 4.67
N ILE A 5 -22.26 1.41 4.66
CA ILE A 5 -21.42 2.61 4.47
C ILE A 5 -20.29 2.69 5.53
N LYS A 6 -20.51 2.12 6.73
CA LYS A 6 -19.47 2.03 7.77
C LYS A 6 -18.27 1.16 7.35
N ASP A 7 -18.48 0.20 6.48
CA ASP A 7 -17.42 -0.67 5.98
C ASP A 7 -16.57 0.05 4.92
N LEU A 8 -17.17 0.97 4.15
CA LEU A 8 -16.43 1.84 3.22
C LEU A 8 -15.40 2.71 3.95
N ARG A 9 -15.68 3.14 5.19
CA ARG A 9 -14.71 3.91 5.98
C ARG A 9 -13.43 3.11 6.28
N LYS A 10 -13.53 1.79 6.45
CA LYS A 10 -12.36 0.92 6.62
C LYS A 10 -11.51 0.84 5.34
N LEU A 11 -12.14 1.08 4.19
CA LEU A 11 -11.50 1.06 2.86
C LEU A 11 -10.80 2.38 2.51
N SER A 12 -10.94 3.43 3.32
CA SER A 12 -10.28 4.72 3.09
C SER A 12 -8.76 4.60 2.92
N VAL A 13 -8.13 3.64 3.60
CA VAL A 13 -6.70 3.38 3.48
C VAL A 13 -6.33 2.87 2.09
N VAL A 14 -7.15 1.98 1.51
CA VAL A 14 -6.95 1.51 0.14
C VAL A 14 -7.09 2.68 -0.85
N SER A 15 -8.08 3.56 -0.62
CA SER A 15 -8.27 4.78 -1.41
C SER A 15 -7.06 5.71 -1.34
N ILE A 16 -6.48 5.93 -0.14
CA ILE A 16 -5.29 6.77 0.04
C ILE A 16 -4.08 6.17 -0.69
N ILE A 17 -3.89 4.85 -0.60
CA ILE A 17 -2.78 4.18 -1.28
C ILE A 17 -2.95 4.29 -2.80
N SER A 18 -4.16 4.06 -3.32
CA SER A 18 -4.45 4.22 -4.74
C SER A 18 -4.26 5.67 -5.20
N PHE A 19 -4.67 6.64 -4.39
CA PHE A 19 -4.42 8.06 -4.63
C PHE A 19 -2.92 8.35 -4.80
N CYS A 20 -2.11 7.96 -3.83
CA CYS A 20 -0.67 8.20 -3.87
C CYS A 20 0.01 7.46 -5.04
N ALA A 21 -0.41 6.22 -5.31
CA ALA A 21 0.12 5.42 -6.41
C ALA A 21 -0.14 6.09 -7.76
N VAL A 22 -1.39 6.48 -8.00
CA VAL A 22 -1.80 7.08 -9.27
C VAL A 22 -1.23 8.49 -9.42
N LEU A 23 -1.21 9.29 -8.35
CA LEU A 23 -0.62 10.64 -8.38
C LEU A 23 0.84 10.58 -8.84
N VAL A 24 1.67 9.78 -8.18
CA VAL A 24 3.10 9.67 -8.53
C VAL A 24 3.29 9.07 -9.91
N SER A 25 2.60 7.97 -10.20
CA SER A 25 2.74 7.30 -11.51
C SER A 25 2.29 8.20 -12.65
N THR A 26 1.20 8.95 -12.50
CA THR A 26 0.69 9.86 -13.52
C THR A 26 1.68 10.99 -13.80
N LEU A 27 2.25 11.63 -12.77
CA LEU A 27 3.26 12.68 -12.93
C LEU A 27 4.44 12.21 -13.80
N PHE A 28 5.00 11.05 -13.47
CA PHE A 28 6.18 10.55 -14.15
C PHE A 28 5.87 9.93 -15.51
N VAL A 29 4.74 9.25 -15.68
CA VAL A 29 4.37 8.66 -16.98
C VAL A 29 3.92 9.74 -17.97
N ASN A 30 3.13 10.73 -17.52
CA ASN A 30 2.76 11.85 -18.40
C ASN A 30 4.00 12.62 -18.87
N PHE A 31 4.90 12.94 -17.94
CA PHE A 31 6.18 13.57 -18.27
C PHE A 31 6.99 12.75 -19.28
N TYR A 32 7.04 11.42 -19.10
CA TYR A 32 7.71 10.54 -20.04
C TYR A 32 7.07 10.56 -21.45
N LEU A 33 5.73 10.57 -21.52
CA LEU A 33 5.00 10.63 -22.79
C LEU A 33 5.23 11.98 -23.49
N ASP A 34 5.18 13.08 -22.76
CA ASP A 34 5.40 14.42 -23.31
C ASP A 34 6.87 14.63 -23.73
N LEU A 35 7.83 14.00 -23.03
CA LEU A 35 9.23 13.99 -23.47
C LEU A 35 9.42 13.34 -24.85
N GLN A 36 8.62 12.33 -25.20
CA GLN A 36 8.72 11.67 -26.50
C GLN A 36 8.35 12.56 -27.68
N SER A 37 7.68 13.68 -27.44
CA SER A 37 7.36 14.68 -28.47
C SER A 37 8.56 15.53 -28.89
N ILE A 38 9.68 15.46 -28.13
CA ILE A 38 10.89 16.22 -28.44
C ILE A 38 11.72 15.51 -29.52
N GLU A 39 12.07 16.24 -30.57
CA GLU A 39 12.99 15.76 -31.62
C GLU A 39 14.41 15.67 -31.06
N VAL A 40 14.83 14.48 -30.69
CA VAL A 40 16.15 14.23 -30.03
C VAL A 40 17.34 14.59 -30.95
N GLU A 41 17.12 14.58 -32.28
CA GLU A 41 18.15 14.87 -33.25
C GLU A 41 18.59 16.34 -33.24
N THR A 42 17.70 17.24 -32.85
CA THR A 42 17.97 18.69 -32.81
C THR A 42 18.70 19.14 -31.53
N LEU A 43 18.82 18.23 -30.53
CA LEU A 43 19.42 18.54 -29.23
C LEU A 43 20.97 18.53 -29.30
N SER A 44 21.58 19.44 -28.52
CA SER A 44 23.03 19.43 -28.27
C SER A 44 23.44 18.19 -27.48
N LEU A 45 24.73 17.79 -27.55
CA LEU A 45 25.26 16.62 -26.82
C LEU A 45 24.92 16.65 -25.30
N PRO A 46 25.09 17.76 -24.57
CA PRO A 46 24.70 17.83 -23.17
C PRO A 46 23.19 17.68 -22.95
N ALA A 47 22.36 18.24 -23.86
CA ALA A 47 20.92 18.13 -23.78
C ALA A 47 20.42 16.69 -24.04
N LYS A 48 21.09 15.95 -24.96
CA LYS A 48 20.80 14.52 -25.19
C LYS A 48 21.08 13.67 -23.95
N ALA A 49 22.22 13.85 -23.32
CA ALA A 49 22.57 13.14 -22.10
C ALA A 49 21.59 13.44 -20.96
N TYR A 50 21.13 14.70 -20.86
CA TYR A 50 20.13 15.11 -19.90
C TYR A 50 18.76 14.50 -20.22
N TYR A 51 18.33 14.48 -21.46
CA TYR A 51 17.11 13.84 -21.93
C TYR A 51 17.08 12.36 -21.59
N ASP A 52 18.14 11.61 -21.91
CA ASP A 52 18.25 10.18 -21.62
C ASP A 52 18.18 9.90 -20.13
N ALA A 53 18.83 10.73 -19.31
CA ALA A 53 18.73 10.64 -17.86
C ALA A 53 17.30 10.88 -17.36
N GLN A 54 16.58 11.87 -17.87
CA GLN A 54 15.18 12.15 -17.51
C GLN A 54 14.24 11.01 -17.91
N VAL A 55 14.38 10.46 -19.10
CA VAL A 55 13.63 9.30 -19.58
C VAL A 55 13.85 8.08 -18.68
N LEU A 56 15.11 7.80 -18.32
CA LEU A 56 15.47 6.68 -17.45
C LEU A 56 14.86 6.85 -16.05
N ILE A 57 14.98 8.05 -15.48
CA ILE A 57 14.38 8.36 -14.15
C ILE A 57 12.86 8.21 -14.20
N ALA A 58 12.20 8.78 -15.22
CA ALA A 58 10.75 8.72 -15.35
C ALA A 58 10.25 7.27 -15.46
N LYS A 59 10.86 6.45 -16.30
CA LYS A 59 10.56 5.00 -16.42
C LYS A 59 10.79 4.26 -15.09
N PHE A 60 11.91 4.50 -14.45
CA PHE A 60 12.27 3.80 -13.21
C PHE A 60 11.31 4.16 -12.08
N VAL A 61 11.05 5.45 -11.85
CA VAL A 61 10.17 5.90 -10.77
C VAL A 61 8.73 5.43 -11.01
N SER A 62 8.21 5.52 -12.24
CA SER A 62 6.86 5.05 -12.56
C SER A 62 6.70 3.54 -12.35
N LEU A 63 7.70 2.73 -12.72
CA LEU A 63 7.67 1.29 -12.55
C LEU A 63 7.76 0.90 -11.07
N VAL A 64 8.64 1.54 -10.32
CA VAL A 64 8.81 1.24 -8.87
C VAL A 64 7.61 1.72 -8.09
N SER A 65 7.16 2.97 -8.27
CA SER A 65 6.01 3.51 -7.54
C SER A 65 4.71 2.79 -7.93
N GLY A 66 4.42 2.67 -9.22
CA GLY A 66 3.24 1.99 -9.71
C GLY A 66 3.22 0.50 -9.32
N GLY A 67 4.34 -0.21 -9.50
CA GLY A 67 4.44 -1.64 -9.20
C GLY A 67 4.33 -1.96 -7.71
N VAL A 68 5.13 -1.30 -6.88
CA VAL A 68 5.16 -1.57 -5.43
C VAL A 68 3.86 -1.15 -4.75
N LEU A 69 3.33 0.03 -5.10
CA LEU A 69 2.08 0.52 -4.49
C LEU A 69 0.87 -0.27 -4.98
N SER A 70 0.84 -0.71 -6.25
CA SER A 70 -0.22 -1.60 -6.76
C SER A 70 -0.20 -2.95 -6.06
N LEU A 71 0.98 -3.55 -5.88
CA LEU A 71 1.11 -4.81 -5.15
C LEU A 71 0.63 -4.67 -3.70
N LEU A 72 0.98 -3.58 -3.03
CA LEU A 72 0.50 -3.28 -1.68
C LEU A 72 -1.02 -3.12 -1.64
N ALA A 73 -1.60 -2.39 -2.59
CA ALA A 73 -3.04 -2.18 -2.67
C ALA A 73 -3.78 -3.52 -2.85
N VAL A 74 -3.26 -4.43 -3.70
CA VAL A 74 -3.81 -5.79 -3.88
C VAL A 74 -3.76 -6.60 -2.59
N LEU A 75 -2.63 -6.59 -1.88
CA LEU A 75 -2.49 -7.29 -0.60
C LEU A 75 -3.46 -6.76 0.45
N LEU A 76 -3.64 -5.44 0.53
CA LEU A 76 -4.60 -4.82 1.41
C LEU A 76 -6.04 -5.16 1.04
N LEU A 77 -6.37 -5.17 -0.25
CA LEU A 77 -7.69 -5.58 -0.73
C LEU A 77 -8.03 -6.99 -0.25
N PHE A 78 -7.13 -7.95 -0.46
CA PHE A 78 -7.35 -9.32 0.00
C PHE A 78 -7.50 -9.42 1.52
N PHE A 79 -6.72 -8.63 2.25
CA PHE A 79 -6.82 -8.56 3.69
C PHE A 79 -8.19 -8.03 4.14
N TYR A 80 -8.66 -6.95 3.53
CA TYR A 80 -9.97 -6.37 3.84
C TYR A 80 -11.13 -7.30 3.50
N ILE A 81 -11.10 -7.92 2.33
CA ILE A 81 -12.14 -8.87 1.95
C ILE A 81 -12.18 -10.05 2.92
N LYS A 82 -11.00 -10.58 3.27
CA LYS A 82 -10.91 -11.64 4.29
C LYS A 82 -11.51 -11.17 5.62
N GLN A 83 -11.12 -10.01 6.11
CA GLN A 83 -11.62 -9.47 7.38
C GLN A 83 -13.13 -9.22 7.32
N PHE A 84 -13.63 -8.68 6.21
CA PHE A 84 -15.06 -8.46 6.01
C PHE A 84 -15.84 -9.78 6.08
N ILE A 85 -15.38 -10.82 5.37
CA ILE A 85 -16.00 -12.13 5.40
C ILE A 85 -15.94 -12.73 6.81
N ASP A 86 -14.82 -12.58 7.52
CA ASP A 86 -14.66 -13.07 8.89
C ASP A 86 -15.57 -12.34 9.89
N ASP A 87 -15.78 -11.03 9.72
CA ASP A 87 -16.68 -10.23 10.56
C ASP A 87 -18.17 -10.56 10.31
N HIS A 88 -18.56 -10.89 9.07
CA HIS A 88 -19.95 -11.13 8.65
C HIS A 88 -20.23 -12.61 8.33
N LYS A 89 -19.47 -13.55 8.90
CA LYS A 89 -19.62 -14.99 8.62
C LYS A 89 -21.03 -15.52 8.87
N GLU A 90 -21.68 -15.09 9.95
CA GLU A 90 -23.02 -15.53 10.30
C GLU A 90 -24.06 -15.06 9.28
N GLU A 91 -24.00 -13.78 8.90
CA GLU A 91 -24.92 -13.21 7.90
C GLU A 91 -24.76 -13.88 6.54
N LEU A 92 -23.51 -14.08 6.10
CA LEU A 92 -23.19 -14.78 4.86
C LEU A 92 -23.62 -16.25 4.94
N GLY A 93 -23.48 -16.88 6.10
CA GLY A 93 -23.93 -18.26 6.35
C GLY A 93 -25.44 -18.39 6.26
N ILE A 94 -26.20 -17.44 6.81
CA ILE A 94 -27.67 -17.38 6.72
C ILE A 94 -28.11 -17.23 5.26
N LEU A 95 -27.51 -16.29 4.52
CA LEU A 95 -27.85 -16.08 3.11
C LEU A 95 -27.61 -17.35 2.27
N LYS A 96 -26.50 -18.07 2.53
CA LYS A 96 -26.23 -19.36 1.88
C LYS A 96 -27.23 -20.44 2.27
N ALA A 97 -27.67 -20.47 3.53
CA ALA A 97 -28.68 -21.41 3.99
C ALA A 97 -30.06 -21.13 3.35
N LEU A 98 -30.34 -19.87 3.01
CA LEU A 98 -31.53 -19.43 2.26
C LEU A 98 -31.45 -19.73 0.75
N GLY A 99 -30.33 -20.30 0.27
CA GLY A 99 -30.20 -20.73 -1.12
C GLY A 99 -29.45 -19.77 -2.05
N TYR A 100 -28.90 -18.64 -1.55
CA TYR A 100 -28.10 -17.74 -2.37
C TYR A 100 -26.82 -18.41 -2.84
N GLN A 101 -26.53 -18.31 -4.14
CA GLN A 101 -25.33 -18.87 -4.74
C GLN A 101 -24.10 -18.10 -4.34
N ASN A 102 -22.94 -18.78 -4.25
CA ASN A 102 -21.66 -18.15 -3.94
C ASN A 102 -21.30 -17.01 -4.92
N VAL A 103 -21.71 -17.17 -6.19
CA VAL A 103 -21.46 -16.16 -7.24
C VAL A 103 -22.26 -14.88 -7.00
N GLU A 104 -23.51 -15.01 -6.59
CA GLU A 104 -24.39 -13.88 -6.29
C GLU A 104 -23.87 -13.07 -5.10
N LEU A 105 -23.44 -13.77 -4.05
CA LEU A 105 -22.82 -13.12 -2.88
C LEU A 105 -21.50 -12.47 -3.24
N ALA A 106 -20.65 -13.15 -4.03
CA ALA A 106 -19.34 -12.63 -4.40
C ALA A 106 -19.42 -11.41 -5.35
N LYS A 107 -20.42 -11.35 -6.23
CA LYS A 107 -20.60 -10.17 -7.10
C LYS A 107 -20.67 -8.86 -6.33
N HIS A 108 -21.28 -8.83 -5.15
CA HIS A 108 -21.41 -7.62 -4.34
C HIS A 108 -20.08 -7.06 -3.84
N PHE A 109 -19.01 -7.86 -3.90
CA PHE A 109 -17.67 -7.42 -3.50
C PHE A 109 -17.01 -6.44 -4.49
N TRP A 110 -17.62 -6.20 -5.68
CA TRP A 110 -17.17 -5.14 -6.58
C TRP A 110 -17.16 -3.75 -5.91
N ILE A 111 -18.00 -3.53 -4.89
CA ILE A 111 -18.06 -2.29 -4.12
C ILE A 111 -16.69 -1.93 -3.51
N PHE A 112 -15.86 -2.93 -3.19
CA PHE A 112 -14.51 -2.68 -2.68
C PHE A 112 -13.61 -1.97 -3.69
N SER A 113 -13.84 -2.17 -4.99
CA SER A 113 -13.11 -1.48 -6.05
C SER A 113 -13.48 0.00 -6.18
N CYS A 114 -14.66 0.42 -5.67
CA CYS A 114 -15.03 1.84 -5.64
C CYS A 114 -14.03 2.68 -4.84
N SER A 115 -13.41 2.11 -3.80
CA SER A 115 -12.37 2.80 -3.03
C SER A 115 -11.12 3.06 -3.87
N VAL A 116 -10.75 2.08 -4.70
CA VAL A 116 -9.63 2.20 -5.64
C VAL A 116 -9.95 3.23 -6.71
N PHE A 117 -11.17 3.18 -7.26
CA PHE A 117 -11.64 4.15 -8.25
C PHE A 117 -11.60 5.58 -7.74
N LEU A 118 -12.15 5.83 -6.55
CA LEU A 118 -12.16 7.16 -5.94
C LEU A 118 -10.73 7.65 -5.67
N GLY A 119 -9.88 6.78 -5.12
CA GLY A 119 -8.47 7.09 -4.89
C GLY A 119 -7.73 7.40 -6.19
N ALA A 120 -7.88 6.56 -7.20
CA ALA A 120 -7.24 6.72 -8.50
C ALA A 120 -7.70 7.98 -9.23
N LEU A 121 -9.01 8.27 -9.21
CA LEU A 121 -9.58 9.46 -9.84
C LEU A 121 -9.07 10.73 -9.18
N LEU A 122 -9.08 10.80 -7.85
CA LEU A 122 -8.54 11.94 -7.11
C LEU A 122 -7.03 12.08 -7.32
N GLY A 123 -6.28 10.96 -7.35
CA GLY A 123 -4.84 10.97 -7.61
C GLY A 123 -4.51 11.48 -9.00
N PHE A 124 -5.26 11.03 -10.00
CA PHE A 124 -5.11 11.49 -11.38
C PHE A 124 -5.44 12.98 -11.52
N ALA A 125 -6.55 13.44 -10.96
CA ALA A 125 -6.93 14.87 -11.01
C ALA A 125 -5.90 15.75 -10.27
N SER A 126 -5.44 15.32 -9.09
CA SER A 126 -4.44 16.06 -8.31
C SER A 126 -3.08 16.10 -8.99
N SER A 127 -2.72 15.11 -9.82
CA SER A 127 -1.46 15.10 -10.55
C SER A 127 -1.36 16.29 -11.52
N PHE A 128 -2.45 16.65 -12.18
CA PHE A 128 -2.47 17.81 -13.09
C PHE A 128 -2.28 19.14 -12.37
N PHE A 129 -2.71 19.23 -11.11
CA PHE A 129 -2.46 20.42 -10.29
C PHE A 129 -0.97 20.66 -10.03
N PHE A 130 -0.21 19.58 -9.80
CA PHE A 130 1.22 19.63 -9.53
C PHE A 130 2.10 19.49 -10.79
N MET A 131 1.51 19.25 -11.96
CA MET A 131 2.24 18.88 -13.17
C MET A 131 3.10 20.02 -13.70
N LYS A 132 2.59 21.26 -13.67
CA LYS A 132 3.34 22.43 -14.11
C LYS A 132 4.62 22.60 -13.28
N ASP A 133 4.49 22.67 -11.96
CA ASP A 133 5.64 22.84 -11.06
C ASP A 133 6.64 21.67 -11.21
N PHE A 134 6.13 20.46 -11.46
CA PHE A 134 6.96 19.28 -11.69
C PHE A 134 7.76 19.38 -13.00
N TYR A 135 7.18 19.88 -14.11
CA TYR A 135 7.87 20.03 -15.39
C TYR A 135 8.90 21.14 -15.33
N ASP A 136 8.57 22.29 -14.76
CA ASP A 136 9.47 23.42 -14.59
C ASP A 136 10.72 23.00 -13.77
N LEU A 137 10.51 22.21 -12.73
CA LEU A 137 11.59 21.65 -11.92
C LEU A 137 12.48 20.65 -12.65
N ARG A 138 11.89 19.89 -13.56
CA ARG A 138 12.65 18.93 -14.36
C ARG A 138 13.45 19.59 -15.47
N ASN A 139 13.13 20.82 -15.82
CA ASN A 139 13.84 21.61 -16.84
C ASN A 139 14.61 22.82 -16.28
N GLN A 140 14.95 22.86 -14.98
CA GLN A 140 15.64 23.98 -14.31
C GLN A 140 16.91 24.46 -15.02
N LYS A 141 17.56 23.62 -15.82
CA LYS A 141 18.79 23.97 -16.54
C LYS A 141 18.53 24.56 -17.93
N ASP A 142 17.27 24.71 -18.33
CA ASP A 142 16.84 25.15 -19.66
C ASP A 142 17.56 24.38 -20.81
N LEU A 143 17.94 23.12 -20.53
CA LEU A 143 18.62 22.26 -21.50
C LEU A 143 17.65 21.61 -22.47
N LEU A 144 16.38 21.47 -22.09
CA LEU A 144 15.33 20.94 -22.94
C LEU A 144 14.41 22.08 -23.39
N PRO A 145 13.82 21.98 -24.59
CA PRO A 145 12.78 22.91 -25.02
C PRO A 145 11.59 22.88 -24.05
N ASN A 146 10.78 23.93 -24.05
CA ASN A 146 9.57 23.96 -23.21
C ASN A 146 8.67 22.79 -23.55
N ILE A 147 8.38 21.96 -22.55
CA ILE A 147 7.55 20.77 -22.68
C ILE A 147 6.11 21.19 -22.40
N GLU A 148 5.26 21.10 -23.42
CA GLU A 148 3.83 21.34 -23.24
C GLU A 148 3.16 20.17 -22.54
N ILE A 149 2.28 20.46 -21.59
CA ILE A 149 1.54 19.45 -20.84
C ILE A 149 0.33 19.01 -21.65
N HIS A 150 0.34 17.75 -22.09
CA HIS A 150 -0.77 17.18 -22.85
C HIS A 150 -1.59 16.23 -21.97
N PHE A 151 -2.90 16.22 -22.20
CA PHE A 151 -3.81 15.25 -21.59
C PHE A 151 -3.85 13.98 -22.43
N HIS A 152 -3.32 12.89 -21.91
CA HIS A 152 -3.33 11.58 -22.58
C HIS A 152 -4.52 10.75 -22.13
N TRP A 153 -5.53 10.58 -22.98
CA TRP A 153 -6.72 9.77 -22.68
C TRP A 153 -6.39 8.31 -22.35
N LEU A 154 -5.42 7.74 -23.06
CA LEU A 154 -4.92 6.40 -22.79
C LEU A 154 -4.34 6.27 -21.37
N LEU A 155 -3.67 7.32 -20.89
CA LEU A 155 -3.12 7.34 -19.54
C LEU A 155 -4.24 7.33 -18.48
N PHE A 156 -5.31 8.09 -18.71
CA PHE A 156 -6.49 8.04 -17.84
C PHE A 156 -7.10 6.63 -17.77
N LEU A 157 -7.29 5.98 -18.91
CA LEU A 157 -7.79 4.60 -18.95
C LEU A 157 -6.86 3.63 -18.22
N ALA A 158 -5.55 3.74 -18.42
CA ALA A 158 -4.54 2.87 -17.84
C ALA A 158 -4.38 3.09 -16.32
N MET A 159 -4.50 4.33 -15.83
CA MET A 159 -4.25 4.66 -14.42
C MET A 159 -5.50 4.64 -13.54
N VAL A 160 -6.70 4.85 -14.11
CA VAL A 160 -7.95 4.92 -13.35
C VAL A 160 -8.84 3.72 -13.63
N ILE A 161 -9.17 3.47 -14.89
CA ILE A 161 -10.18 2.45 -15.25
C ILE A 161 -9.61 1.04 -15.13
N LEU A 162 -8.46 0.79 -15.71
CA LEU A 162 -7.84 -0.54 -15.73
C LEU A 162 -7.55 -1.07 -14.31
N PRO A 163 -6.91 -0.33 -13.39
CA PRO A 163 -6.72 -0.80 -12.02
C PRO A 163 -8.05 -1.08 -11.32
N THR A 164 -9.06 -0.23 -11.50
CA THR A 164 -10.39 -0.42 -10.89
C THR A 164 -11.03 -1.72 -11.34
N LEU A 165 -10.99 -2.04 -12.64
CA LEU A 165 -11.51 -3.29 -13.19
C LEU A 165 -10.73 -4.51 -12.67
N VAL A 166 -9.40 -4.43 -12.66
CA VAL A 166 -8.53 -5.50 -12.13
C VAL A 166 -8.84 -5.75 -10.66
N PHE A 167 -8.99 -4.71 -9.85
CA PHE A 167 -9.33 -4.83 -8.43
C PHE A 167 -10.73 -5.41 -8.22
N ALA A 168 -11.71 -5.04 -9.04
CA ALA A 168 -13.05 -5.63 -8.99
C ALA A 168 -13.00 -7.14 -9.27
N LEU A 169 -12.29 -7.56 -10.32
CA LEU A 169 -12.13 -8.97 -10.68
C LEU A 169 -11.39 -9.75 -9.59
N LEU A 170 -10.28 -9.20 -9.07
CA LEU A 170 -9.53 -9.82 -7.98
C LEU A 170 -10.38 -9.94 -6.70
N GLY A 171 -11.15 -8.90 -6.38
CA GLY A 171 -12.05 -8.88 -5.23
C GLY A 171 -13.12 -9.95 -5.31
N ILE A 172 -13.82 -10.04 -6.44
CA ILE A 172 -14.85 -11.05 -6.69
C ILE A 172 -14.25 -12.46 -6.68
N SER A 173 -13.11 -12.67 -7.36
CA SER A 173 -12.44 -13.96 -7.42
C SER A 173 -12.02 -14.44 -6.04
N TYR A 174 -11.44 -13.56 -5.23
CA TYR A 174 -11.03 -13.89 -3.86
C TYR A 174 -12.24 -14.20 -2.96
N ALA A 175 -13.30 -13.39 -3.07
CA ALA A 175 -14.55 -13.65 -2.33
C ALA A 175 -15.17 -14.99 -2.71
N LEU A 176 -15.21 -15.34 -4.02
CA LEU A 176 -15.67 -16.64 -4.50
C LEU A 176 -14.91 -17.80 -3.85
N VAL A 177 -13.58 -17.72 -3.82
CA VAL A 177 -12.75 -18.77 -3.20
C VAL A 177 -13.05 -18.90 -1.71
N LYS A 178 -13.22 -17.79 -1.00
CA LYS A 178 -13.51 -17.78 0.43
C LYS A 178 -14.92 -18.25 0.76
N LEU A 179 -15.90 -17.90 -0.06
CA LEU A 179 -17.30 -18.31 0.10
C LEU A 179 -17.57 -19.77 -0.30
N LYS A 180 -16.62 -20.50 -0.87
CA LYS A 180 -16.75 -21.96 -1.11
C LYS A 180 -16.92 -22.79 0.16
N GLN A 181 -16.62 -22.21 1.34
CA GLN A 181 -16.82 -22.91 2.62
C GLN A 181 -18.30 -23.25 2.85
N PRO A 182 -18.60 -24.44 3.42
CA PRO A 182 -19.99 -24.83 3.72
C PRO A 182 -20.69 -23.84 4.66
N SER A 183 -21.99 -23.65 4.47
CA SER A 183 -22.82 -22.73 5.30
C SER A 183 -22.71 -23.02 6.80
N LEU A 184 -22.63 -24.30 7.18
CA LEU A 184 -22.48 -24.73 8.57
C LEU A 184 -21.21 -24.17 9.26
N TYR A 185 -20.10 -24.13 8.51
CA TYR A 185 -18.83 -23.56 9.04
C TYR A 185 -18.89 -22.05 9.21
N LEU A 186 -19.62 -21.37 8.31
CA LEU A 186 -19.84 -19.94 8.41
C LEU A 186 -20.74 -19.60 9.61
N LEU A 187 -21.84 -20.34 9.80
CA LEU A 187 -22.80 -20.14 10.90
C LEU A 187 -22.20 -20.40 12.28
N LYS A 188 -21.46 -21.51 12.43
CA LYS A 188 -20.88 -21.90 13.74
C LYS A 188 -19.57 -21.17 14.08
N ARG A 189 -19.12 -20.23 13.26
CA ARG A 189 -17.79 -19.58 13.37
C ARG A 189 -16.65 -20.59 13.55
N LEU A 190 -16.86 -21.81 13.10
CA LEU A 190 -15.83 -22.83 13.14
C LEU A 190 -14.74 -22.39 12.18
N GLU A 191 -13.59 -22.04 12.70
CA GLU A 191 -12.39 -22.04 11.88
C GLU A 191 -12.20 -23.49 11.44
N LEU A 192 -11.99 -23.73 10.14
CA LEU A 192 -11.31 -24.94 9.68
C LEU A 192 -9.89 -24.86 10.26
N ALA A 193 -9.79 -25.01 11.56
CA ALA A 193 -8.53 -25.22 12.20
C ALA A 193 -8.00 -26.53 11.62
N GLN A 194 -7.12 -26.41 10.65
CA GLN A 194 -6.06 -27.39 10.57
C GLN A 194 -5.36 -27.33 11.91
N VAL A 195 -5.84 -28.18 12.82
CA VAL A 195 -5.22 -28.47 14.13
C VAL A 195 -3.87 -29.11 13.85
N LYS A 196 -2.94 -28.35 13.30
CA LYS A 196 -1.53 -28.49 13.60
C LYS A 196 -1.25 -27.58 14.81
N GLN A 197 -1.94 -27.85 15.90
CA GLN A 197 -1.41 -27.47 17.21
C GLN A 197 -0.11 -28.25 17.39
N LYS A 198 0.97 -27.66 16.92
CA LYS A 198 2.30 -28.01 17.40
C LYS A 198 2.25 -27.63 18.88
N HIS A 199 2.02 -28.64 19.75
CA HIS A 199 2.14 -28.48 21.20
C HIS A 199 3.54 -27.93 21.47
N ARG A 200 3.63 -26.61 21.57
CA ARG A 200 4.82 -25.95 22.04
C ARG A 200 4.75 -26.10 23.55
N THR A 201 5.47 -27.10 24.07
CA THR A 201 5.68 -27.25 25.48
C THR A 201 6.17 -25.91 26.03
N THR A 202 5.34 -25.26 26.81
CA THR A 202 5.63 -24.00 27.50
C THR A 202 6.76 -24.26 28.48
N LYS A 203 7.89 -23.60 28.31
CA LYS A 203 8.93 -23.58 29.33
C LYS A 203 8.34 -22.83 30.53
N ALA A 204 8.20 -23.53 31.65
CA ALA A 204 7.53 -23.10 32.87
C ALA A 204 8.03 -21.79 33.55
N ASN A 205 9.00 -21.10 32.93
CA ASN A 205 9.70 -19.96 33.54
C ASN A 205 9.52 -18.62 32.79
N LYS A 206 8.48 -18.47 31.93
CA LYS A 206 8.23 -17.19 31.26
C LYS A 206 7.03 -16.46 31.88
N PRO A 207 7.15 -15.15 32.18
CA PRO A 207 6.01 -14.39 32.68
C PRO A 207 4.84 -14.44 31.69
N PHE A 208 3.64 -14.74 32.18
CA PHE A 208 2.40 -14.95 31.43
C PHE A 208 2.16 -13.89 30.36
N LEU A 209 2.38 -12.61 30.68
CA LEU A 209 2.19 -11.49 29.76
C LEU A 209 3.11 -11.56 28.53
N LYS A 210 4.36 -12.02 28.71
CA LYS A 210 5.30 -12.17 27.58
C LYS A 210 4.92 -13.33 26.67
N GLU A 211 4.37 -14.39 27.22
CA GLU A 211 3.93 -15.56 26.47
C GLU A 211 2.65 -15.26 25.68
N LEU A 212 1.66 -14.65 26.33
CA LEU A 212 0.42 -14.21 25.70
C LEU A 212 0.70 -13.30 24.50
N GLY A 213 1.56 -12.30 24.68
CA GLY A 213 1.98 -11.42 23.58
C GLY A 213 2.71 -12.16 22.44
N ALA A 214 3.46 -13.25 22.76
CA ALA A 214 4.11 -14.05 21.72
C ALA A 214 3.11 -14.81 20.85
N VAL A 215 2.14 -15.45 21.49
CA VAL A 215 1.13 -16.26 20.79
C VAL A 215 0.31 -15.38 19.84
N HIS A 216 -0.13 -14.21 20.31
CA HIS A 216 -0.89 -13.28 19.46
C HIS A 216 -0.07 -12.73 18.31
N PHE A 217 1.18 -12.40 18.52
CA PHE A 217 2.08 -11.86 17.50
C PHE A 217 2.34 -12.86 16.37
N TYR A 218 2.74 -14.10 16.68
CA TYR A 218 3.10 -15.08 15.65
C TYR A 218 1.92 -15.60 14.81
N LYS A 219 0.69 -15.49 15.32
CA LYS A 219 -0.52 -15.86 14.56
C LYS A 219 -0.83 -14.87 13.42
N LYS A 220 -0.30 -13.64 13.47
CA LYS A 220 -0.71 -12.52 12.60
C LYS A 220 0.41 -12.08 11.64
N LYS A 221 0.95 -13.02 10.86
CA LYS A 221 2.05 -12.75 9.92
C LYS A 221 1.78 -11.62 8.93
N LEU A 222 0.53 -11.50 8.46
CA LEU A 222 0.14 -10.47 7.49
C LEU A 222 0.18 -9.06 8.10
N LEU A 223 -0.23 -8.90 9.37
CA LEU A 223 -0.13 -7.63 10.08
C LEU A 223 1.34 -7.22 10.31
N ILE A 224 2.19 -8.19 10.63
CA ILE A 224 3.63 -7.97 10.75
C ILE A 224 4.18 -7.41 9.45
N PHE A 225 3.80 -8.03 8.31
CA PHE A 225 4.20 -7.56 6.98
C PHE A 225 3.77 -6.11 6.73
N PHE A 226 2.53 -5.74 7.03
CA PHE A 226 2.06 -4.37 6.84
C PHE A 226 2.78 -3.35 7.71
N VAL A 227 3.10 -3.68 8.97
CA VAL A 227 3.87 -2.79 9.85
C VAL A 227 5.30 -2.60 9.32
N VAL A 228 5.95 -3.69 8.87
CA VAL A 228 7.27 -3.61 8.22
C VAL A 228 7.20 -2.73 7.00
N PHE A 229 6.19 -2.96 6.15
CA PHE A 229 6.03 -2.22 4.90
C PHE A 229 5.75 -0.73 5.13
N ALA A 230 4.92 -0.39 6.12
CA ALA A 230 4.65 1.01 6.47
C ALA A 230 5.93 1.75 6.90
N ALA A 231 6.72 1.12 7.78
CA ALA A 231 7.98 1.68 8.25
C ALA A 231 9.04 1.74 7.13
N PHE A 232 9.09 0.72 6.29
CA PHE A 232 9.94 0.65 5.08
C PHE A 232 9.61 1.77 4.11
N SER A 233 8.34 1.93 3.75
CA SER A 233 7.89 2.98 2.81
C SER A 233 8.21 4.38 3.32
N PHE A 234 7.97 4.62 4.60
CA PHE A 234 8.32 5.89 5.24
C PHE A 234 9.81 6.17 5.17
N ALA A 235 10.64 5.20 5.56
CA ALA A 235 12.09 5.33 5.54
C ALA A 235 12.62 5.56 4.12
N ALA A 236 12.12 4.81 3.14
CA ALA A 236 12.53 4.93 1.74
C ALA A 236 12.18 6.32 1.16
N MET A 237 10.97 6.81 1.39
CA MET A 237 10.55 8.12 0.91
C MET A 237 11.30 9.26 1.59
N MET A 238 11.54 9.15 2.91
CA MET A 238 12.34 10.13 3.63
C MET A 238 13.77 10.19 3.14
N GLN A 239 14.41 9.05 2.94
CA GLN A 239 15.78 8.96 2.43
C GLN A 239 15.89 9.46 0.99
N LEU A 240 14.91 9.13 0.13
CA LEU A 240 14.88 9.65 -1.23
C LEU A 240 14.81 11.17 -1.24
N SER A 241 13.91 11.74 -0.44
CA SER A 241 13.72 13.18 -0.32
C SER A 241 14.97 13.90 0.21
N LEU A 242 15.61 13.37 1.25
CA LEU A 242 16.81 13.94 1.83
C LEU A 242 18.04 13.74 0.95
N GLY A 243 18.17 12.57 0.32
CA GLY A 243 19.32 12.23 -0.53
C GLY A 243 19.37 12.98 -1.86
N MET A 244 18.23 13.46 -2.33
CA MET A 244 18.13 14.24 -3.57
C MET A 244 18.01 15.76 -3.32
N LYS A 245 18.31 16.25 -2.11
CA LYS A 245 18.16 17.65 -1.73
C LYS A 245 18.87 18.62 -2.67
N ASP A 246 20.02 18.24 -3.20
CA ASP A 246 20.82 19.06 -4.12
C ASP A 246 20.38 18.96 -5.59
N PHE A 247 19.46 18.01 -5.89
CA PHE A 247 18.99 17.71 -7.25
C PHE A 247 17.50 17.98 -7.46
N ILE A 248 16.75 18.15 -6.35
CA ILE A 248 15.30 18.31 -6.37
C ILE A 248 14.94 19.53 -5.54
N ASP A 249 14.10 20.38 -6.11
CA ASP A 249 13.63 21.61 -5.44
C ASP A 249 12.78 21.29 -4.19
N GLY A 250 12.75 22.22 -3.25
CA GLY A 250 12.08 22.05 -1.96
C GLY A 250 10.61 21.62 -2.07
N THR A 251 9.91 22.06 -3.12
CA THR A 251 8.48 21.73 -3.33
C THR A 251 8.27 20.25 -3.58
N ILE A 252 9.03 19.62 -4.48
CA ILE A 252 8.94 18.19 -4.74
C ILE A 252 9.43 17.38 -3.54
N GLN A 253 10.46 17.87 -2.86
CA GLN A 253 10.93 17.25 -1.63
C GLN A 253 9.82 17.16 -0.59
N VAL A 254 9.11 18.26 -0.33
CA VAL A 254 7.97 18.30 0.59
C VAL A 254 6.83 17.41 0.13
N MET A 255 6.54 17.39 -1.18
CA MET A 255 5.51 16.52 -1.75
C MET A 255 5.84 15.03 -1.53
N MET A 256 7.07 14.60 -1.82
CA MET A 256 7.49 13.20 -1.60
C MET A 256 7.48 12.81 -0.12
N MET A 257 7.93 13.70 0.76
CA MET A 257 7.83 13.49 2.22
C MET A 257 6.37 13.37 2.67
N GLY A 258 5.51 14.25 2.17
CA GLY A 258 4.06 14.24 2.45
C GLY A 258 3.40 12.93 2.04
N ILE A 259 3.67 12.45 0.82
CA ILE A 259 3.17 11.17 0.31
C ILE A 259 3.65 10.01 1.19
N GLY A 260 4.94 9.96 1.51
CA GLY A 260 5.52 8.93 2.37
C GLY A 260 4.90 8.91 3.76
N LEU A 261 4.67 10.07 4.35
CA LEU A 261 4.04 10.23 5.65
C LEU A 261 2.56 9.80 5.62
N LEU A 262 1.80 10.24 4.61
CA LEU A 262 0.40 9.86 4.44
C LEU A 262 0.25 8.34 4.28
N LEU A 263 1.06 7.72 3.44
CA LEU A 263 1.05 6.27 3.22
C LEU A 263 1.37 5.52 4.51
N SER A 264 2.48 5.85 5.14
CA SER A 264 2.93 5.14 6.35
C SER A 264 1.96 5.29 7.50
N LEU A 265 1.45 6.51 7.74
CA LEU A 265 0.48 6.78 8.79
C LEU A 265 -0.83 6.03 8.54
N SER A 266 -1.34 6.04 7.31
CA SER A 266 -2.58 5.36 6.93
C SER A 266 -2.48 3.84 7.15
N ILE A 267 -1.39 3.21 6.70
CA ILE A 267 -1.16 1.78 6.87
C ILE A 267 -0.97 1.44 8.36
N LEU A 268 -0.25 2.27 9.10
CA LEU A 268 0.01 2.05 10.52
C LEU A 268 -1.26 2.16 11.36
N LEU A 269 -2.10 3.16 11.11
CA LEU A 269 -3.40 3.32 11.78
C LEU A 269 -4.31 2.13 11.50
N LEU A 270 -4.34 1.64 10.26
CA LEU A 270 -5.06 0.44 9.90
C LEU A 270 -4.56 -0.78 10.67
N CYS A 271 -3.26 -1.00 10.69
CA CYS A 271 -2.67 -2.14 11.40
C CYS A 271 -2.99 -2.09 12.90
N LEU A 272 -2.85 -0.92 13.53
CA LEU A 272 -3.18 -0.75 14.95
C LEU A 272 -4.66 -0.99 15.23
N GLY A 273 -5.55 -0.48 14.38
CA GLY A 273 -6.99 -0.71 14.47
C GLY A 273 -7.36 -2.19 14.37
N THR A 274 -6.77 -2.89 13.40
CA THR A 274 -7.00 -4.32 13.20
C THR A 274 -6.44 -5.16 14.36
N VAL A 275 -5.23 -4.87 14.82
CA VAL A 275 -4.64 -5.54 15.99
C VAL A 275 -5.53 -5.36 17.22
N ALA A 276 -6.03 -4.16 17.47
CA ALA A 276 -6.93 -3.89 18.57
C ALA A 276 -8.27 -4.64 18.44
N GLN A 277 -8.84 -4.66 17.24
CA GLN A 277 -10.13 -5.33 16.98
C GLN A 277 -10.04 -6.85 17.15
N GLU A 278 -9.01 -7.47 16.60
CA GLU A 278 -8.80 -8.91 16.67
C GLU A 278 -8.45 -9.40 18.09
N ASN A 279 -7.91 -8.54 18.93
CA ASN A 279 -7.55 -8.87 20.31
C ASN A 279 -8.57 -8.39 21.35
N LYS A 280 -9.79 -7.95 20.92
CA LYS A 280 -10.83 -7.45 21.84
C LYS A 280 -11.15 -8.42 22.98
N ALA A 281 -11.30 -9.70 22.68
CA ALA A 281 -11.60 -10.72 23.70
C ALA A 281 -10.47 -10.83 24.72
N SER A 282 -9.22 -10.95 24.25
CA SER A 282 -8.04 -11.01 25.14
C SER A 282 -7.88 -9.74 25.98
N LEU A 283 -8.18 -8.56 25.39
CA LEU A 283 -8.18 -7.29 26.12
C LEU A 283 -9.28 -7.23 27.19
N ALA A 284 -10.47 -7.76 26.89
CA ALA A 284 -11.57 -7.83 27.83
C ALA A 284 -11.22 -8.75 29.01
N PHE A 285 -10.65 -9.92 28.74
CA PHE A 285 -10.16 -10.82 29.79
C PHE A 285 -9.09 -10.17 30.67
N MET A 286 -8.07 -9.55 30.06
CA MET A 286 -7.02 -8.87 30.83
C MET A 286 -7.59 -7.77 31.74
N LYS A 287 -8.55 -6.99 31.23
CA LYS A 287 -9.24 -5.98 32.04
C LYS A 287 -10.05 -6.59 33.18
N ALA A 288 -10.75 -7.69 32.94
CA ALA A 288 -11.51 -8.41 33.97
C ALA A 288 -10.60 -8.93 35.08
N PHE A 289 -9.36 -9.31 34.77
CA PHE A 289 -8.33 -9.70 35.75
C PHE A 289 -7.60 -8.50 36.40
N GLY A 290 -8.04 -7.27 36.15
CA GLY A 290 -7.49 -6.08 36.83
C GLY A 290 -6.22 -5.49 36.20
N TYR A 291 -5.80 -5.94 35.01
CA TYR A 291 -4.64 -5.38 34.34
C TYR A 291 -4.89 -3.94 33.88
N SER A 292 -3.90 -3.10 34.05
CA SER A 292 -3.96 -1.68 33.64
C SER A 292 -3.98 -1.51 32.11
N LYS A 293 -4.50 -0.37 31.62
CA LYS A 293 -4.51 -0.04 30.20
C LYS A 293 -3.10 -0.06 29.59
N LYS A 294 -2.08 0.34 30.37
CA LYS A 294 -0.67 0.35 29.92
C LYS A 294 -0.14 -1.06 29.72
N GLU A 295 -0.42 -1.98 30.64
CA GLU A 295 -0.02 -3.38 30.53
C GLU A 295 -0.71 -4.08 29.35
N CYS A 296 -2.01 -3.88 29.17
CA CYS A 296 -2.75 -4.40 28.03
C CYS A 296 -2.16 -3.92 26.70
N SER A 297 -1.86 -2.62 26.59
CA SER A 297 -1.23 -2.03 25.42
C SER A 297 0.17 -2.59 25.18
N LEU A 298 0.96 -2.74 26.22
CA LEU A 298 2.33 -3.22 26.12
C LEU A 298 2.41 -4.68 25.67
N VAL A 299 1.51 -5.53 26.14
CA VAL A 299 1.43 -6.94 25.72
C VAL A 299 1.13 -7.08 24.23
N ILE A 300 0.21 -6.26 23.69
CA ILE A 300 -0.26 -6.36 22.32
C ILE A 300 0.68 -5.63 21.35
N PHE A 301 1.07 -4.40 21.66
CA PHE A 301 1.76 -3.52 20.70
C PHE A 301 3.29 -3.49 20.84
N ALA A 302 3.89 -3.89 21.98
CA ALA A 302 5.33 -3.73 22.16
C ALA A 302 6.18 -4.45 21.11
N ARG A 303 5.72 -5.62 20.64
CA ARG A 303 6.44 -6.39 19.61
C ARG A 303 6.37 -5.77 18.23
N TYR A 304 5.26 -5.11 17.90
CA TYR A 304 5.13 -4.40 16.63
C TYR A 304 6.08 -3.20 16.53
N ARG A 305 6.48 -2.61 17.66
CA ARG A 305 7.51 -1.56 17.71
C ARG A 305 8.85 -2.07 17.18
N VAL A 306 9.30 -3.24 17.63
CA VAL A 306 10.55 -3.84 17.16
C VAL A 306 10.49 -4.12 15.67
N VAL A 307 9.36 -4.62 15.19
CA VAL A 307 9.13 -4.89 13.76
C VAL A 307 9.15 -3.61 12.93
N ALA A 308 8.57 -2.52 13.44
CA ALA A 308 8.63 -1.23 12.77
C ALA A 308 10.08 -0.70 12.65
N TYR A 309 10.90 -0.85 13.70
CA TYR A 309 12.34 -0.50 13.61
C TYR A 309 13.07 -1.34 12.56
N LEU A 310 12.80 -2.64 12.47
CA LEU A 310 13.38 -3.50 11.42
C LEU A 310 12.95 -3.05 10.03
N GLY A 311 11.67 -2.71 9.85
CA GLY A 311 11.15 -2.16 8.60
C GLY A 311 11.84 -0.85 8.22
N PHE A 312 12.05 0.04 9.17
CA PHE A 312 12.75 1.31 8.97
C PHE A 312 14.21 1.09 8.52
N VAL A 313 14.95 0.23 9.20
CA VAL A 313 16.33 -0.11 8.84
C VAL A 313 16.39 -0.73 7.44
N LEU A 314 15.49 -1.66 7.10
CA LEU A 314 15.42 -2.24 5.77
C LEU A 314 15.14 -1.18 4.69
N GLY A 315 14.23 -0.23 4.96
CA GLY A 315 13.93 0.86 4.04
C GLY A 315 15.13 1.78 3.80
N THR A 316 15.88 2.12 4.85
CA THR A 316 17.10 2.94 4.72
C THR A 316 18.21 2.23 3.94
N VAL A 317 18.43 0.95 4.20
CA VAL A 317 19.44 0.13 3.49
C VAL A 317 19.05 -0.02 2.01
N TYR A 318 17.77 -0.31 1.74
CA TYR A 318 17.26 -0.42 0.38
C TYR A 318 17.48 0.87 -0.42
N GLN A 319 17.09 2.01 0.14
CA GLN A 319 17.21 3.29 -0.53
C GLN A 319 18.67 3.68 -0.77
N TYR A 320 19.56 3.42 0.19
CA TYR A 320 20.99 3.64 0.03
C TYR A 320 21.59 2.78 -1.10
N ALA A 321 21.21 1.50 -1.16
CA ALA A 321 21.65 0.60 -2.24
C ALA A 321 21.15 1.08 -3.60
N LEU A 322 19.89 1.53 -3.67
CA LEU A 322 19.24 2.05 -4.87
C LEU A 322 19.95 3.31 -5.39
N MET A 323 20.25 4.26 -4.51
CA MET A 323 20.99 5.49 -4.85
C MET A 323 22.39 5.16 -5.38
N LYS A 324 23.10 4.20 -4.78
CA LYS A 324 24.41 3.76 -5.30
C LYS A 324 24.33 3.14 -6.70
N ILE A 325 23.30 2.35 -6.97
CA ILE A 325 23.08 1.74 -8.29
C ILE A 325 22.79 2.85 -9.31
N LEU A 326 21.90 3.78 -8.98
CA LEU A 326 21.50 4.89 -9.84
C LEU A 326 22.70 5.78 -10.18
N LEU A 327 23.52 6.14 -9.19
CA LEU A 327 24.76 6.90 -9.42
C LEU A 327 25.73 6.16 -10.34
N LYS A 328 25.91 4.85 -10.16
CA LYS A 328 26.80 4.04 -11.05
C LYS A 328 26.28 4.01 -12.49
N VAL A 329 24.96 3.91 -12.69
CA VAL A 329 24.35 3.91 -14.02
C VAL A 329 24.51 5.27 -14.69
N ILE A 330 24.26 6.37 -13.96
CA ILE A 330 24.43 7.74 -14.48
C ILE A 330 25.88 7.99 -14.87
N VAL A 331 26.84 7.66 -13.99
CA VAL A 331 28.27 7.86 -14.26
C VAL A 331 28.71 7.04 -15.47
N LYS A 332 28.24 5.82 -15.62
CA LYS A 332 28.58 4.96 -16.77
C LYS A 332 28.04 5.52 -18.10
N ASN A 333 26.83 6.11 -18.08
CA ASN A 333 26.20 6.69 -19.29
C ASN A 333 26.75 8.09 -19.64
N VAL A 334 27.40 8.77 -18.70
CA VAL A 334 28.03 10.10 -18.95
C VAL A 334 29.49 9.95 -19.40
N GLN A 335 30.14 8.82 -19.10
CA GLN A 335 31.54 8.55 -19.47
C GLN A 335 31.71 7.69 -20.74
N GLY A 336 30.64 7.13 -21.29
CA GLY A 336 30.63 6.41 -22.57
C GLY A 336 29.96 7.22 -23.66
#